data_99d4588b42ee3aaeb5ce1d13b419176f
#
_entry.id   99d4588b42ee3aaeb5ce1d13b419176f
#
_cell.length_a   1.000
_cell.length_b   1.000
_cell.length_c   1.000
_cell.angle_alpha   90.00
_cell.angle_beta   90.00
_cell.angle_gamma   90.00
#
_symmetry.space_group_name_H-M   'P 1'
#
loop_
_entity.id
_entity.type
_entity.pdbx_description
1 polymer ?
#
loop_
_entity_poly.entity_id
_entity_poly.type
_entity_poly.pdbx_seq_one_letter_code
_entity_poly.pdbx_strand_id
1 'polypeptide(L)'
;MTSSVPPQQKTAKGEAGAKKIALLAIFIALGVALSIYPGSIPVGPTKVFPFQHMINGILGVAVGPWYAAAAALATGLLRISVGTGTIFALPGGIPGALIVGLLHRYVHRSVWISLTEPVGTGIGALISASIVAPLIHAPPMPAAAWAWLGLTAQWQLFLAAFWASSIPGAVLGFFVLVALEKRGVLAKITV
;
A
#
# COMPACT_ATOMS: atom_id res chain seq x y z
N MET A 1 -26.54 24.03 -26.18
CA MET A 1 -25.14 24.43 -26.44
C MET A 1 -24.22 23.25 -26.04
N THR A 2 -23.81 22.41 -26.96
CA THR A 2 -22.89 21.32 -26.74
C THR A 2 -21.47 21.86 -26.81
N SER A 3 -20.81 22.04 -25.67
CA SER A 3 -19.39 22.43 -25.64
C SER A 3 -18.54 21.26 -26.14
N SER A 4 -18.18 21.28 -27.40
CA SER A 4 -17.22 20.34 -27.99
C SER A 4 -15.83 20.68 -27.46
N VAL A 5 -15.29 19.81 -26.56
CA VAL A 5 -13.92 19.90 -26.11
C VAL A 5 -13.00 19.75 -27.33
N PRO A 6 -12.01 20.64 -27.52
CA PRO A 6 -11.10 20.59 -28.67
C PRO A 6 -10.38 19.23 -28.79
N PRO A 7 -10.10 18.73 -30.01
CA PRO A 7 -9.47 17.42 -30.22
C PRO A 7 -8.15 17.20 -29.47
N GLN A 8 -7.31 18.22 -29.35
CA GLN A 8 -6.01 18.16 -28.64
C GLN A 8 -6.15 17.93 -27.13
N GLN A 9 -7.20 18.46 -26.50
CA GLN A 9 -7.46 18.20 -25.07
C GLN A 9 -7.92 16.76 -24.80
N LYS A 10 -8.63 16.14 -25.76
CA LYS A 10 -9.05 14.73 -25.64
C LYS A 10 -7.88 13.77 -25.73
N THR A 11 -6.89 14.03 -26.63
CA THR A 11 -5.70 13.21 -26.76
C THR A 11 -4.78 13.28 -25.55
N ALA A 12 -4.50 14.47 -25.01
CA ALA A 12 -3.68 14.66 -23.82
C ALA A 12 -4.28 13.97 -22.57
N LYS A 13 -5.59 14.05 -22.41
CA LYS A 13 -6.29 13.38 -21.29
C LYS A 13 -6.26 11.86 -21.44
N GLY A 14 -6.34 11.34 -22.64
CA GLY A 14 -6.21 9.91 -22.95
C GLY A 14 -4.81 9.38 -22.63
N GLU A 15 -3.77 10.12 -23.03
CA GLU A 15 -2.37 9.76 -22.74
C GLU A 15 -2.05 9.76 -21.24
N ALA A 16 -2.54 10.74 -20.49
CA ALA A 16 -2.39 10.78 -19.04
C ALA A 16 -3.06 9.57 -18.37
N GLY A 17 -4.25 9.20 -18.83
CA GLY A 17 -4.94 8.00 -18.37
C GLY A 17 -4.17 6.71 -18.66
N ALA A 18 -3.65 6.56 -19.86
CA ALA A 18 -2.85 5.40 -20.26
C ALA A 18 -1.56 5.27 -19.44
N LYS A 19 -0.87 6.38 -19.17
CA LYS A 19 0.30 6.41 -18.28
C LYS A 19 -0.01 5.93 -16.88
N LYS A 20 -1.12 6.37 -16.29
CA LYS A 20 -1.57 5.91 -14.97
C LYS A 20 -1.79 4.40 -14.94
N ILE A 21 -2.53 3.89 -15.92
CA ILE A 21 -2.84 2.45 -16.01
C ILE A 21 -1.56 1.63 -16.17
N ALA A 22 -0.64 2.05 -17.04
CA ALA A 22 0.64 1.39 -17.21
C ALA A 22 1.47 1.38 -15.92
N LEU A 23 1.53 2.51 -15.21
CA LEU A 23 2.22 2.61 -13.93
C LEU A 23 1.61 1.67 -12.89
N LEU A 24 0.29 1.65 -12.78
CA LEU A 24 -0.42 0.74 -11.89
C LEU A 24 -0.12 -0.72 -12.21
N ALA A 25 -0.19 -1.12 -13.49
CA ALA A 25 0.09 -2.48 -13.91
C ALA A 25 1.51 -2.93 -13.53
N ILE A 26 2.50 -2.07 -13.75
CA ILE A 26 3.91 -2.33 -13.38
C ILE A 26 4.03 -2.51 -11.86
N PHE A 27 3.47 -1.60 -11.06
CA PHE A 27 3.60 -1.68 -9.60
C PHE A 27 2.79 -2.82 -9.00
N ILE A 28 1.63 -3.18 -9.56
CA ILE A 28 0.86 -4.37 -9.16
C ILE A 28 1.69 -5.63 -9.42
N ALA A 29 2.24 -5.78 -10.64
CA ALA A 29 3.07 -6.92 -10.98
C ALA A 29 4.32 -7.01 -10.09
N LEU A 30 4.99 -5.87 -9.84
CA LEU A 30 6.13 -5.80 -8.94
C LEU A 30 5.74 -6.18 -7.49
N GLY A 31 4.60 -5.71 -6.99
CA GLY A 31 4.10 -6.04 -5.67
C GLY A 31 3.82 -7.53 -5.48
N VAL A 32 3.26 -8.18 -6.51
CA VAL A 32 3.04 -9.64 -6.51
C VAL A 32 4.37 -10.38 -6.58
N ALA A 33 5.26 -10.01 -7.52
CA ALA A 33 6.56 -10.66 -7.68
C ALA A 33 7.41 -10.56 -6.40
N LEU A 34 7.53 -9.37 -5.82
CA LEU A 34 8.26 -9.15 -4.57
C LEU A 34 7.63 -9.86 -3.37
N SER A 35 6.34 -10.20 -3.42
CA SER A 35 5.71 -10.98 -2.34
C SER A 35 6.14 -12.46 -2.35
N ILE A 36 6.64 -12.95 -3.47
CA ILE A 36 7.18 -14.31 -3.60
C ILE A 36 8.62 -14.33 -3.09
N TYR A 37 9.49 -13.51 -3.67
CA TYR A 37 10.89 -13.38 -3.29
C TYR A 37 11.44 -12.02 -3.74
N PRO A 38 12.23 -11.32 -2.94
CA PRO A 38 12.67 -11.60 -1.57
C PRO A 38 11.76 -10.99 -0.50
N GLY A 39 10.59 -10.48 -0.84
CA GLY A 39 9.79 -9.58 -0.03
C GLY A 39 8.95 -10.24 1.06
N SER A 40 8.93 -11.56 1.16
CA SER A 40 8.31 -12.29 2.24
C SER A 40 9.35 -12.60 3.32
N ILE A 41 9.38 -11.80 4.38
CA ILE A 41 10.36 -11.92 5.46
C ILE A 41 9.69 -12.64 6.63
N PRO A 42 10.18 -13.82 7.06
CA PRO A 42 9.64 -14.51 8.23
C PRO A 42 10.03 -13.76 9.52
N VAL A 43 9.04 -13.53 10.38
CA VAL A 43 9.22 -12.96 11.73
C VAL A 43 8.51 -13.88 12.71
N GLY A 44 9.24 -14.83 13.30
CA GLY A 44 8.65 -15.89 14.10
C GLY A 44 7.64 -16.72 13.29
N PRO A 45 6.43 -16.96 13.81
CA PRO A 45 5.39 -17.72 13.10
C PRO A 45 4.60 -16.89 12.05
N THR A 46 4.95 -15.64 11.83
CA THR A 46 4.29 -14.75 10.85
C THR A 46 5.26 -14.29 9.77
N LYS A 47 4.73 -13.69 8.71
CA LYS A 47 5.51 -13.10 7.61
C LYS A 47 5.17 -11.62 7.49
N VAL A 48 6.18 -10.80 7.22
CA VAL A 48 6.05 -9.37 6.93
C VAL A 48 6.36 -9.09 5.46
N PHE A 49 5.73 -8.06 4.88
CA PHE A 49 5.79 -7.74 3.46
C PHE A 49 6.07 -6.25 3.21
N PRO A 50 7.28 -5.74 3.52
CA PRO A 50 7.58 -4.30 3.45
C PRO A 50 7.37 -3.69 2.07
N PHE A 51 7.67 -4.44 1.01
CA PHE A 51 7.59 -3.93 -0.36
C PHE A 51 6.18 -3.55 -0.80
N GLN A 52 5.14 -4.20 -0.26
CA GLN A 52 3.76 -3.79 -0.54
C GLN A 52 3.49 -2.38 0.00
N HIS A 53 3.94 -2.09 1.21
CA HIS A 53 3.76 -0.79 1.86
C HIS A 53 4.63 0.30 1.21
N MET A 54 5.83 -0.07 0.76
CA MET A 54 6.66 0.78 -0.11
C MET A 54 5.87 1.22 -1.35
N ILE A 55 5.26 0.27 -2.06
CA ILE A 55 4.47 0.52 -3.27
C ILE A 55 3.24 1.39 -2.95
N ASN A 56 2.55 1.14 -1.85
CA ASN A 56 1.43 1.96 -1.40
C ASN A 56 1.83 3.43 -1.22
N GLY A 57 2.96 3.68 -0.54
CA GLY A 57 3.51 5.02 -0.36
C GLY A 57 3.85 5.69 -1.69
N ILE A 58 4.55 4.99 -2.58
CA ILE A 58 4.93 5.50 -3.90
C ILE A 58 3.70 5.84 -4.74
N LEU A 59 2.75 4.92 -4.85
CA LEU A 59 1.55 5.13 -5.65
C LEU A 59 0.64 6.20 -5.05
N GLY A 60 0.51 6.27 -3.71
CA GLY A 60 -0.25 7.34 -3.05
C GLY A 60 0.22 8.73 -3.47
N VAL A 61 1.53 8.94 -3.54
CA VAL A 61 2.15 10.19 -3.99
C VAL A 61 2.04 10.36 -5.51
N ALA A 62 2.30 9.33 -6.29
CA ALA A 62 2.41 9.44 -7.76
C ALA A 62 1.07 9.53 -8.49
N VAL A 63 0.06 8.75 -8.07
CA VAL A 63 -1.21 8.63 -8.82
C VAL A 63 -2.45 9.03 -8.01
N GLY A 64 -2.26 9.32 -6.72
CA GLY A 64 -3.33 9.75 -5.82
C GLY A 64 -4.14 8.61 -5.20
N PRO A 65 -5.11 8.94 -4.32
CA PRO A 65 -5.70 7.98 -3.37
C PRO A 65 -6.44 6.83 -4.04
N TRP A 66 -7.30 7.10 -5.00
CA TRP A 66 -8.20 6.10 -5.57
C TRP A 66 -7.46 5.07 -6.43
N TYR A 67 -6.50 5.52 -7.22
CA TYR A 67 -5.67 4.65 -8.04
C TYR A 67 -4.71 3.81 -7.18
N ALA A 68 -4.12 4.42 -6.14
CA ALA A 68 -3.27 3.69 -5.19
C ALA A 68 -4.07 2.63 -4.42
N ALA A 69 -5.29 2.95 -3.96
CA ALA A 69 -6.18 2.00 -3.30
C ALA A 69 -6.59 0.85 -4.23
N ALA A 70 -6.91 1.16 -5.50
CA ALA A 70 -7.22 0.14 -6.50
C ALA A 70 -6.03 -0.79 -6.78
N ALA A 71 -4.81 -0.24 -6.84
CA ALA A 71 -3.59 -1.04 -6.97
C ALA A 71 -3.33 -1.92 -5.73
N ALA A 72 -3.55 -1.39 -4.51
CA ALA A 72 -3.42 -2.15 -3.28
C ALA A 72 -4.43 -3.31 -3.22
N LEU A 73 -5.69 -3.06 -3.63
CA LEU A 73 -6.72 -4.09 -3.76
C LEU A 73 -6.31 -5.17 -4.77
N ALA A 74 -5.94 -4.78 -5.98
CA ALA A 74 -5.54 -5.72 -7.03
C ALA A 74 -4.32 -6.55 -6.61
N THR A 75 -3.28 -5.91 -6.03
CA THR A 75 -2.10 -6.61 -5.50
C THR A 75 -2.49 -7.58 -4.39
N GLY A 76 -3.36 -7.17 -3.46
CA GLY A 76 -3.84 -8.02 -2.37
C GLY A 76 -4.58 -9.26 -2.89
N LEU A 77 -5.51 -9.09 -3.83
CA LEU A 77 -6.26 -10.18 -4.45
C LEU A 77 -5.34 -11.16 -5.21
N LEU A 78 -4.43 -10.63 -6.02
CA LEU A 78 -3.47 -11.46 -6.75
C LEU A 78 -2.54 -12.23 -5.79
N ARG A 79 -2.07 -11.60 -4.72
CA ARG A 79 -1.26 -12.27 -3.70
C ARG A 79 -2.02 -13.39 -2.98
N ILE A 80 -3.30 -13.19 -2.72
CA ILE A 80 -4.17 -14.25 -2.17
C ILE A 80 -4.26 -15.40 -3.18
N SER A 81 -4.50 -15.10 -4.45
CA SER A 81 -4.65 -16.10 -5.52
C SER A 81 -3.38 -16.93 -5.74
N VAL A 82 -2.19 -16.32 -5.60
CA VAL A 82 -0.91 -17.06 -5.74
C VAL A 82 -0.38 -17.63 -4.41
N GLY A 83 -1.16 -17.57 -3.33
CA GLY A 83 -0.81 -18.17 -2.04
C GLY A 83 0.25 -17.42 -1.21
N THR A 84 0.62 -16.19 -1.58
CA THR A 84 1.60 -15.37 -0.83
C THR A 84 0.95 -14.37 0.12
N GLY A 85 -0.37 -14.19 0.03
CA GLY A 85 -1.16 -13.30 0.88
C GLY A 85 -2.31 -14.01 1.57
N THR A 86 -2.86 -13.36 2.59
CA THR A 86 -4.10 -13.75 3.26
C THR A 86 -5.15 -12.67 3.04
N ILE A 87 -6.40 -12.95 3.42
CA ILE A 87 -7.50 -11.97 3.35
C ILE A 87 -7.16 -10.66 4.09
N PHE A 88 -6.30 -10.71 5.09
CA PHE A 88 -5.81 -9.56 5.85
C PHE A 88 -4.91 -8.60 5.03
N ALA A 89 -4.44 -9.03 3.85
CA ALA A 89 -3.71 -8.14 2.93
C ALA A 89 -4.58 -6.98 2.42
N LEU A 90 -5.90 -7.17 2.34
CA LEU A 90 -6.85 -6.16 1.86
C LEU A 90 -6.99 -5.01 2.88
N PRO A 91 -7.46 -5.24 4.12
CA PRO A 91 -7.51 -4.16 5.11
C PRO A 91 -6.12 -3.65 5.50
N GLY A 92 -5.06 -4.45 5.32
CA GLY A 92 -3.68 -4.02 5.59
C GLY A 92 -3.16 -3.01 4.57
N GLY A 93 -3.44 -3.17 3.28
CA GLY A 93 -2.86 -2.35 2.23
C GLY A 93 -3.70 -1.14 1.81
N ILE A 94 -5.01 -1.33 1.69
CA ILE A 94 -5.92 -0.32 1.11
C ILE A 94 -5.95 0.99 1.92
N PRO A 95 -6.14 0.97 3.26
CA PRO A 95 -6.18 2.21 4.04
C PRO A 95 -4.83 2.95 4.04
N GLY A 96 -3.70 2.22 4.03
CA GLY A 96 -2.37 2.83 3.93
C GLY A 96 -2.20 3.63 2.64
N ALA A 97 -2.53 3.03 1.49
CA ALA A 97 -2.49 3.68 0.20
C ALA A 97 -3.44 4.89 0.11
N LEU A 98 -4.66 4.77 0.68
CA LEU A 98 -5.64 5.85 0.73
C LEU A 98 -5.14 7.04 1.54
N ILE A 99 -4.64 6.81 2.77
CA ILE A 99 -4.17 7.89 3.65
C ILE A 99 -3.04 8.67 2.99
N VAL A 100 -2.01 8.00 2.47
CA VAL A 100 -0.94 8.68 1.75
C VAL A 100 -1.47 9.51 0.61
N GLY A 101 -2.33 8.93 -0.24
CA GLY A 101 -2.86 9.64 -1.40
C GLY A 101 -3.76 10.82 -1.02
N LEU A 102 -4.60 10.68 0.00
CA LEU A 102 -5.47 11.76 0.48
C LEU A 102 -4.65 12.91 1.08
N LEU A 103 -3.71 12.59 1.97
CA LEU A 103 -2.88 13.61 2.59
C LEU A 103 -1.99 14.31 1.56
N HIS A 104 -1.39 13.57 0.61
CA HIS A 104 -0.59 14.16 -0.45
C HIS A 104 -1.42 15.07 -1.36
N ARG A 105 -2.65 14.69 -1.67
CA ARG A 105 -3.51 15.46 -2.59
C ARG A 105 -4.15 16.69 -1.94
N TYR A 106 -4.59 16.58 -0.68
CA TYR A 106 -5.46 17.59 -0.06
C TYR A 106 -4.82 18.37 1.09
N VAL A 107 -3.71 17.85 1.68
CA VAL A 107 -3.07 18.50 2.83
C VAL A 107 -1.71 19.10 2.43
N HIS A 108 -0.79 18.30 1.94
CA HIS A 108 0.55 18.78 1.62
C HIS A 108 1.23 17.93 0.55
N ARG A 109 1.61 18.56 -0.57
CA ARG A 109 2.30 17.89 -1.68
C ARG A 109 3.79 17.72 -1.39
N SER A 110 4.14 16.71 -0.62
CA SER A 110 5.50 16.37 -0.26
C SER A 110 5.69 14.86 -0.23
N VAL A 111 6.89 14.39 -0.59
CA VAL A 111 7.27 12.98 -0.49
C VAL A 111 7.26 12.45 0.95
N TRP A 112 7.42 13.35 1.95
CA TRP A 112 7.33 13.01 3.37
C TRP A 112 5.99 12.39 3.77
N ILE A 113 4.93 12.73 3.04
CA ILE A 113 3.60 12.16 3.29
C ILE A 113 3.58 10.64 3.13
N SER A 114 4.48 10.05 2.34
CA SER A 114 4.59 8.59 2.23
C SER A 114 4.86 7.89 3.57
N LEU A 115 5.48 8.59 4.53
CA LEU A 115 5.72 8.08 5.88
C LEU A 115 4.45 7.96 6.73
N THR A 116 3.32 8.48 6.27
CA THR A 116 2.01 8.31 6.96
C THR A 116 1.32 6.98 6.62
N GLU A 117 1.88 6.18 5.71
CA GLU A 117 1.34 4.88 5.31
C GLU A 117 1.04 3.97 6.52
N PRO A 118 1.94 3.85 7.55
CA PRO A 118 1.68 3.03 8.72
C PRO A 118 0.45 3.44 9.55
N VAL A 119 0.01 4.68 9.46
CA VAL A 119 -1.23 5.14 10.11
C VAL A 119 -2.44 4.43 9.50
N GLY A 120 -2.53 4.42 8.17
CA GLY A 120 -3.61 3.74 7.47
C GLY A 120 -3.53 2.22 7.65
N THR A 121 -2.34 1.66 7.57
CA THR A 121 -2.13 0.23 7.83
C THR A 121 -2.51 -0.14 9.27
N GLY A 122 -2.25 0.73 10.25
CA GLY A 122 -2.71 0.56 11.63
C GLY A 122 -4.24 0.51 11.76
N ILE A 123 -4.95 1.38 11.05
CA ILE A 123 -6.42 1.31 10.96
C ILE A 123 -6.85 -0.04 10.35
N GLY A 124 -6.20 -0.48 9.29
CA GLY A 124 -6.42 -1.78 8.68
C GLY A 124 -6.17 -2.95 9.62
N ALA A 125 -5.16 -2.85 10.49
CA ALA A 125 -4.88 -3.83 11.54
C ALA A 125 -6.03 -3.96 12.54
N LEU A 126 -6.58 -2.81 12.99
CA LEU A 126 -7.74 -2.79 13.89
C LEU A 126 -8.99 -3.38 13.22
N ILE A 127 -9.25 -3.03 11.96
CA ILE A 127 -10.34 -3.64 11.17
C ILE A 127 -10.13 -5.16 11.06
N SER A 128 -8.89 -5.59 10.80
CA SER A 128 -8.55 -7.02 10.72
C SER A 128 -8.83 -7.77 12.01
N ALA A 129 -8.42 -7.21 13.14
CA ALA A 129 -8.59 -7.82 14.45
C ALA A 129 -10.04 -7.85 14.93
N SER A 130 -10.78 -6.75 14.69
CA SER A 130 -12.10 -6.55 15.29
C SER A 130 -13.27 -7.00 14.40
N ILE A 131 -13.05 -7.06 13.08
CA ILE A 131 -14.11 -7.36 12.10
C ILE A 131 -13.75 -8.59 11.29
N VAL A 132 -12.62 -8.57 10.56
CA VAL A 132 -12.31 -9.61 9.57
C VAL A 132 -12.02 -10.95 10.26
N ALA A 133 -11.16 -10.97 11.26
CA ALA A 133 -10.78 -12.20 11.95
C ALA A 133 -11.97 -12.90 12.62
N PRO A 134 -12.84 -12.21 13.37
CA PRO A 134 -14.07 -12.83 13.88
C PRO A 134 -15.02 -13.33 12.80
N LEU A 135 -15.20 -12.55 11.72
CA LEU A 135 -16.14 -12.89 10.64
C LEU A 135 -15.77 -14.19 9.92
N ILE A 136 -14.48 -14.44 9.72
CA ILE A 136 -13.99 -15.65 9.04
C ILE A 136 -13.58 -16.75 10.03
N HIS A 137 -13.85 -16.59 11.32
CA HIS A 137 -13.45 -17.52 12.38
C HIS A 137 -11.94 -17.84 12.31
N ALA A 138 -11.11 -16.79 12.05
CA ALA A 138 -9.67 -16.98 11.96
C ALA A 138 -9.09 -17.49 13.30
N PRO A 139 -8.12 -18.39 13.25
CA PRO A 139 -7.41 -18.79 14.47
C PRO A 139 -6.71 -17.58 15.09
N PRO A 140 -6.58 -17.52 16.42
CA PRO A 140 -5.88 -16.45 17.10
C PRO A 140 -4.46 -16.27 16.56
N MET A 141 -4.01 -15.03 16.43
CA MET A 141 -2.62 -14.76 16.08
C MET A 141 -1.69 -15.28 17.17
N PRO A 142 -0.58 -15.93 16.80
CA PRO A 142 0.35 -16.52 17.76
C PRO A 142 1.06 -15.42 18.57
N ALA A 143 0.73 -15.31 19.85
CA ALA A 143 1.34 -14.33 20.77
C ALA A 143 2.86 -14.58 20.95
N ALA A 144 3.32 -15.81 20.79
CA ALA A 144 4.73 -16.18 20.93
C ALA A 144 5.69 -15.35 20.05
N ALA A 145 5.25 -14.92 18.85
CA ALA A 145 6.05 -14.08 17.97
C ALA A 145 6.36 -12.70 18.56
N TRP A 146 5.52 -12.22 19.49
CA TRP A 146 5.55 -10.88 20.03
C TRP A 146 5.63 -10.87 21.56
N ALA A 147 5.88 -12.04 22.16
CA ALA A 147 5.96 -12.22 23.62
C ALA A 147 7.01 -11.30 24.28
N TRP A 148 8.11 -11.05 23.59
CA TRP A 148 9.17 -10.15 24.05
C TRP A 148 8.75 -8.68 24.16
N LEU A 149 7.63 -8.29 23.52
CA LEU A 149 7.00 -6.97 23.67
C LEU A 149 5.87 -6.97 24.72
N GLY A 150 5.58 -8.10 25.36
CA GLY A 150 4.46 -8.23 26.31
C GLY A 150 3.07 -8.14 25.67
N LEU A 151 2.96 -8.32 24.34
CA LEU A 151 1.70 -8.20 23.63
C LEU A 151 0.88 -9.48 23.72
N THR A 152 -0.36 -9.38 24.21
CA THR A 152 -1.25 -10.53 24.43
C THR A 152 -2.61 -10.39 23.74
N ALA A 153 -3.13 -9.16 23.65
CA ALA A 153 -4.43 -8.91 23.02
C ALA A 153 -4.35 -9.01 21.50
N GLN A 154 -5.35 -9.64 20.86
CA GLN A 154 -5.34 -9.86 19.41
C GLN A 154 -5.14 -8.58 18.60
N TRP A 155 -5.78 -7.47 18.95
CA TRP A 155 -5.61 -6.21 18.26
C TRP A 155 -4.15 -5.68 18.33
N GLN A 156 -3.45 -5.90 19.44
CA GLN A 156 -2.05 -5.53 19.58
C GLN A 156 -1.16 -6.37 18.66
N LEU A 157 -1.45 -7.68 18.57
CA LEU A 157 -0.71 -8.60 17.72
C LEU A 157 -0.88 -8.26 16.22
N PHE A 158 -2.12 -7.95 15.81
CA PHE A 158 -2.38 -7.46 14.44
C PHE A 158 -1.64 -6.15 14.16
N LEU A 159 -1.70 -5.21 15.09
CA LEU A 159 -1.04 -3.90 14.95
C LEU A 159 0.48 -4.07 14.84
N ALA A 160 1.09 -4.87 15.70
CA ALA A 160 2.52 -5.15 15.66
C ALA A 160 2.95 -5.82 14.34
N ALA A 161 2.22 -6.85 13.89
CA ALA A 161 2.52 -7.55 12.64
C ALA A 161 2.39 -6.63 11.41
N PHE A 162 1.37 -5.78 11.38
CA PHE A 162 1.14 -4.86 10.28
C PHE A 162 2.18 -3.74 10.27
N TRP A 163 2.52 -3.17 11.42
CA TRP A 163 3.56 -2.17 11.54
C TRP A 163 4.97 -2.71 11.27
N ALA A 164 5.24 -3.96 11.63
CA ALA A 164 6.48 -4.62 11.24
C ALA A 164 6.67 -4.70 9.71
N SER A 165 5.56 -4.73 8.94
CA SER A 165 5.59 -4.64 7.48
C SER A 165 5.62 -3.20 6.99
N SER A 166 4.76 -2.35 7.52
CA SER A 166 4.48 -1.02 6.94
C SER A 166 5.53 0.03 7.31
N ILE A 167 6.07 0.01 8.52
CA ILE A 167 7.09 0.99 8.92
C ILE A 167 8.34 0.89 8.04
N PRO A 168 9.01 -0.28 7.91
CA PRO A 168 10.15 -0.39 7.02
C PRO A 168 9.77 -0.16 5.55
N GLY A 169 8.57 -0.58 5.13
CA GLY A 169 8.05 -0.33 3.79
C GLY A 169 7.87 1.17 3.49
N ALA A 170 7.28 1.92 4.40
CA ALA A 170 7.11 3.37 4.26
C ALA A 170 8.46 4.10 4.19
N VAL A 171 9.43 3.68 5.00
CA VAL A 171 10.80 4.24 4.97
C VAL A 171 11.48 3.95 3.63
N LEU A 172 11.39 2.72 3.12
CA LEU A 172 11.91 2.37 1.79
C LEU A 172 11.23 3.20 0.70
N GLY A 173 9.90 3.32 0.74
CA GLY A 173 9.12 4.12 -0.20
C GLY A 173 9.52 5.59 -0.18
N PHE A 174 9.74 6.15 0.99
CA PHE A 174 10.23 7.51 1.16
C PHE A 174 11.58 7.72 0.48
N PHE A 175 12.56 6.86 0.71
CA PHE A 175 13.87 6.99 0.06
C PHE A 175 13.80 6.84 -1.46
N VAL A 176 12.97 5.93 -1.97
CA VAL A 176 12.72 5.82 -3.42
C VAL A 176 12.11 7.11 -3.97
N LEU A 177 11.11 7.67 -3.31
CA LEU A 177 10.47 8.93 -3.72
C LEU A 177 11.44 10.10 -3.70
N VAL A 178 12.28 10.23 -2.67
CA VAL A 178 13.34 11.26 -2.61
C VAL A 178 14.32 11.10 -3.77
N ALA A 179 14.71 9.88 -4.11
CA ALA A 179 15.61 9.64 -5.24
C ALA A 179 14.96 10.00 -6.58
N LEU A 180 13.68 9.66 -6.77
CA LEU A 180 12.91 10.02 -7.97
C LEU A 180 12.69 11.54 -8.08
N GLU A 181 12.43 12.22 -6.96
CA GLU A 181 12.26 13.68 -6.90
C GLU A 181 13.55 14.39 -7.29
N LYS A 182 14.69 14.02 -6.68
CA LYS A 182 16.02 14.59 -6.98
C LYS A 182 16.44 14.41 -8.44
N ARG A 183 15.97 13.33 -9.09
CA ARG A 183 16.25 13.06 -10.52
C ARG A 183 15.23 13.69 -11.46
N GLY A 184 14.24 14.42 -10.97
CA GLY A 184 13.16 15.02 -11.78
C GLY A 184 12.22 13.97 -12.42
N VAL A 185 12.32 12.71 -12.01
CA VAL A 185 11.48 11.62 -12.53
C VAL A 185 10.07 11.69 -11.92
N LEU A 186 9.99 12.05 -10.63
CA LEU A 186 8.72 12.11 -9.92
C LEU A 186 7.71 13.02 -10.63
N ALA A 187 8.14 14.20 -11.09
CA ALA A 187 7.29 15.13 -11.82
C ALA A 187 6.75 14.56 -13.17
N LYS A 188 7.46 13.59 -13.77
CA LYS A 188 7.05 12.95 -15.02
C LYS A 188 6.04 11.82 -14.83
N ILE A 189 6.03 11.21 -13.64
CA ILE A 189 5.14 10.08 -13.29
C ILE A 189 3.95 10.51 -12.44
N THR A 190 4.04 11.68 -11.78
CA THR A 190 2.89 12.28 -11.06
C THR A 190 1.87 12.79 -12.06
N VAL A 191 0.65 12.25 -12.03
CA VAL A 191 -0.39 12.50 -13.04
C VAL A 191 -1.71 12.89 -12.39
#